data_6a2c1e87bf86c786b551725aff9a49d3
#
_entry.id   6a2c1e87bf86c786b551725aff9a49d3
#
_cell.length_a   1.000
_cell.length_b   1.000
_cell.length_c   1.000
_cell.angle_alpha   90.00
_cell.angle_beta   90.00
_cell.angle_gamma   90.00
#
_symmetry.space_group_name_H-M   'P 1'
#
loop_
_entity.id
_entity.type
_entity.pdbx_description
1 polymer ?
#
loop_
_entity_poly.entity_id
_entity_poly.type
_entity_poly.pdbx_seq_one_letter_code
_entity_poly.pdbx_strand_id
1 'polypeptide(L)'
;MNPKRILFLLLLTSIKEIKSNILKNNSLSNFNNQRENDINIFIVTHKDFKNYRYNPAYKIIAMDHSKLHNKYNLEVIYCDKDNKLKDMDLAYGEMSKLYYIYNLYKTGKMSSKYIGLNHYRRYFSFLDDIPDMDNIFKEYDLITADLYYYEGGFNLRTHFCYYHLCWAIDEIIQVIKDIKPDYYKDAIEVLNSKFLYIANLFIMKKEDFLNYCEFMFDVLSEFDRRHNFHNDGDVLNYTKKYFSGNAIYHHGRIQGYLSERISTIFYHKYFNFSKIKHFPMVTGITNLTNYNLSKEETKEIKKEKKEKESYERKKSYKIKQVKKEKKEKKVIKEINIIKIMKIVLIIIIISIILFMIIKLFCYENRKRKEISKFKNKDVSVKRHVIRILDQKPQYIYLS
;
A
#
# COMPACT_ATOMS: atom_id res chain seq x y z
N MET A 1 18.06 -4.14 82.69
CA MET A 1 18.55 -4.90 81.53
C MET A 1 19.93 -4.34 81.17
N ASN A 2 20.95 -5.19 80.93
CA ASN A 2 22.32 -4.75 80.71
C ASN A 2 22.42 -3.98 79.37
N PRO A 3 22.93 -2.73 79.38
CA PRO A 3 22.99 -1.88 78.15
C PRO A 3 23.72 -2.52 76.96
N LYS A 4 24.68 -3.40 77.23
CA LYS A 4 25.38 -4.19 76.18
C LYS A 4 24.44 -5.20 75.46
N ARG A 5 23.43 -5.71 76.16
CA ARG A 5 22.41 -6.62 75.60
C ARG A 5 21.41 -5.90 74.70
N ILE A 6 21.07 -4.65 75.02
CA ILE A 6 20.21 -3.81 74.20
C ILE A 6 20.92 -3.42 72.93
N LEU A 7 22.18 -3.03 72.97
CA LEU A 7 22.99 -2.68 71.82
C LEU A 7 23.18 -3.88 70.87
N PHE A 8 23.39 -5.09 71.40
CA PHE A 8 23.52 -6.31 70.64
C PHE A 8 22.19 -6.70 69.93
N LEU A 9 21.05 -6.53 70.56
CA LEU A 9 19.76 -6.76 69.97
C LEU A 9 19.44 -5.75 68.86
N LEU A 10 19.79 -4.47 69.05
CA LEU A 10 19.63 -3.44 68.01
C LEU A 10 20.54 -3.70 66.77
N LEU A 11 21.76 -4.15 67.02
CA LEU A 11 22.68 -4.57 65.94
C LEU A 11 22.16 -5.79 65.15
N LEU A 12 21.58 -6.79 65.84
CA LEU A 12 20.99 -7.96 65.19
C LEU A 12 19.75 -7.61 64.36
N THR A 13 18.89 -6.66 64.83
CA THR A 13 17.76 -6.18 64.04
C THR A 13 18.20 -5.40 62.79
N SER A 14 19.19 -4.51 62.92
CA SER A 14 19.76 -3.78 61.77
C SER A 14 20.41 -4.71 60.75
N ILE A 15 21.15 -5.76 61.20
CA ILE A 15 21.71 -6.76 60.27
C ILE A 15 20.64 -7.58 59.56
N LYS A 16 19.51 -7.90 60.21
CA LYS A 16 18.37 -8.59 59.61
C LYS A 16 17.68 -7.70 58.55
N GLU A 17 17.50 -6.41 58.82
CA GLU A 17 16.95 -5.46 57.86
C GLU A 17 17.89 -5.28 56.65
N ILE A 18 19.19 -5.13 56.87
CA ILE A 18 20.18 -5.04 55.78
C ILE A 18 20.17 -6.31 54.90
N LYS A 19 20.16 -7.51 55.53
CA LYS A 19 20.03 -8.78 54.81
C LYS A 19 18.72 -8.89 54.03
N SER A 20 17.58 -8.46 54.58
CA SER A 20 16.30 -8.45 53.90
C SER A 20 16.30 -7.52 52.72
N ASN A 21 16.90 -6.33 52.85
CA ASN A 21 17.01 -5.35 51.74
C ASN A 21 17.98 -5.82 50.65
N ILE A 22 19.10 -6.47 50.99
CA ILE A 22 20.01 -7.08 50.01
C ILE A 22 19.33 -8.23 49.27
N LEU A 23 18.56 -9.08 49.93
CA LEU A 23 17.81 -10.17 49.30
C LEU A 23 16.69 -9.64 48.39
N LYS A 24 15.98 -8.59 48.79
CA LYS A 24 15.00 -7.91 47.93
C LYS A 24 15.64 -7.26 46.70
N ASN A 25 16.79 -6.58 46.86
CA ASN A 25 17.51 -5.98 45.75
C ASN A 25 18.09 -7.04 44.81
N ASN A 26 18.62 -8.15 45.29
CA ASN A 26 19.10 -9.26 44.48
C ASN A 26 17.95 -10.01 43.75
N SER A 27 16.77 -10.15 44.38
CA SER A 27 15.60 -10.72 43.72
C SER A 27 15.03 -9.77 42.65
N LEU A 28 15.03 -8.46 42.87
CA LEU A 28 14.65 -7.45 41.92
C LEU A 28 15.65 -7.37 40.73
N SER A 29 16.98 -7.44 41.01
CA SER A 29 17.98 -7.44 39.96
C SER A 29 17.93 -8.73 39.10
N ASN A 30 17.73 -9.89 39.74
CA ASN A 30 17.55 -11.15 39.01
C ASN A 30 16.24 -11.19 38.22
N PHE A 31 15.18 -10.59 38.74
CA PHE A 31 13.89 -10.51 38.03
C PHE A 31 13.97 -9.53 36.84
N ASN A 32 14.70 -8.42 36.99
CA ASN A 32 14.95 -7.49 35.88
C ASN A 32 15.88 -8.08 34.84
N ASN A 33 16.97 -8.77 35.24
CA ASN A 33 17.88 -9.46 34.30
C ASN A 33 17.18 -10.59 33.53
N GLN A 34 16.22 -11.29 34.12
CA GLN A 34 15.43 -12.32 33.44
C GLN A 34 14.43 -11.69 32.46
N ARG A 35 13.84 -10.53 32.78
CA ARG A 35 12.99 -9.76 31.84
C ARG A 35 13.78 -9.12 30.71
N GLU A 36 15.01 -8.69 30.92
CA GLU A 36 15.88 -8.13 29.90
C GLU A 36 16.20 -9.13 28.78
N ASN A 37 16.24 -10.44 29.09
CA ASN A 37 16.47 -11.50 28.11
C ASN A 37 15.19 -11.97 27.39
N ASP A 38 13.99 -11.55 27.83
CA ASP A 38 12.74 -12.04 27.27
C ASP A 38 12.28 -11.24 26.02
N ILE A 39 12.76 -10.01 25.85
CA ILE A 39 12.43 -9.17 24.69
C ILE A 39 13.65 -8.46 24.12
N ASN A 40 13.73 -8.43 22.80
CA ASN A 40 14.61 -7.55 22.05
C ASN A 40 13.79 -6.66 21.11
N ILE A 41 13.97 -5.33 21.21
CA ILE A 41 13.34 -4.34 20.33
C ILE A 41 14.45 -3.66 19.51
N PHE A 42 14.48 -3.92 18.22
CA PHE A 42 15.50 -3.40 17.33
C PHE A 42 15.15 -2.01 16.84
N ILE A 43 16.07 -1.06 17.01
CA ILE A 43 15.99 0.30 16.46
C ILE A 43 16.77 0.31 15.15
N VAL A 44 16.04 0.24 14.03
CA VAL A 44 16.65 0.24 12.70
C VAL A 44 17.06 1.64 12.30
N THR A 45 18.32 1.81 11.85
CA THR A 45 18.81 3.08 11.35
C THR A 45 19.68 2.93 10.10
N HIS A 46 19.77 3.98 9.30
CA HIS A 46 20.67 4.12 8.15
C HIS A 46 21.65 5.27 8.31
N LYS A 47 21.61 5.98 9.43
CA LYS A 47 22.48 7.13 9.74
C LYS A 47 22.54 7.37 11.25
N ASP A 48 23.47 8.23 11.66
CA ASP A 48 23.50 8.75 13.01
C ASP A 48 22.19 9.42 13.43
N PHE A 49 21.83 9.23 14.67
CA PHE A 49 20.66 9.85 15.29
C PHE A 49 20.91 10.08 16.78
N LYS A 50 20.14 10.98 17.38
CA LYS A 50 20.17 11.16 18.83
C LYS A 50 19.29 10.11 19.47
N ASN A 51 19.94 9.18 20.22
CA ASN A 51 19.21 8.13 20.93
C ASN A 51 18.73 8.64 22.28
N TYR A 52 17.47 8.42 22.57
CA TYR A 52 16.82 8.74 23.84
C TYR A 52 16.29 7.50 24.55
N ARG A 53 16.65 6.30 24.05
CA ARG A 53 16.28 5.03 24.67
C ARG A 53 17.43 4.56 25.56
N TYR A 54 17.10 4.06 26.71
CA TYR A 54 18.07 3.63 27.73
C TYR A 54 17.80 2.22 28.21
N ASN A 55 16.57 1.70 27.99
CA ASN A 55 16.23 0.34 28.37
C ASN A 55 17.02 -0.65 27.54
N PRO A 56 17.78 -1.60 28.16
CA PRO A 56 18.66 -2.56 27.47
C PRO A 56 17.93 -3.56 26.55
N ALA A 57 16.60 -3.66 26.67
CA ALA A 57 15.78 -4.38 25.69
C ALA A 57 15.87 -3.79 24.28
N TYR A 58 16.23 -2.51 24.15
CA TYR A 58 16.48 -1.88 22.86
C TYR A 58 17.89 -2.19 22.36
N LYS A 59 17.98 -2.53 21.08
CA LYS A 59 19.26 -2.75 20.36
C LYS A 59 19.25 -1.92 19.09
N ILE A 60 20.33 -1.21 18.81
CA ILE A 60 20.48 -0.44 17.58
C ILE A 60 21.03 -1.36 16.49
N ILE A 61 20.43 -1.32 15.30
CA ILE A 61 20.92 -2.07 14.15
C ILE A 61 21.12 -1.15 12.94
N ALA A 62 22.34 -1.20 12.37
CA ALA A 62 22.72 -0.44 11.18
C ALA A 62 23.43 -1.35 10.17
N MET A 63 23.54 -0.91 8.91
CA MET A 63 24.20 -1.71 7.89
C MET A 63 25.70 -1.88 8.24
N ASP A 64 26.43 -0.79 8.44
CA ASP A 64 27.85 -0.83 8.72
C ASP A 64 28.31 0.33 9.63
N HIS A 65 29.57 0.29 10.05
CA HIS A 65 30.19 1.30 10.91
C HIS A 65 30.25 2.70 10.28
N SER A 66 30.28 2.81 8.95
CA SER A 66 30.33 4.11 8.26
C SER A 66 29.04 4.91 8.40
N LYS A 67 27.98 4.28 8.89
CA LYS A 67 26.66 4.90 9.09
C LYS A 67 26.48 5.50 10.49
N LEU A 68 27.30 5.08 11.47
CA LEU A 68 27.18 5.48 12.86
C LEU A 68 28.53 5.94 13.41
N HIS A 69 28.62 7.22 13.78
CA HIS A 69 29.81 7.85 14.35
C HIS A 69 29.58 8.25 15.81
N ASN A 70 28.32 8.37 16.23
CA ASN A 70 27.97 8.70 17.61
C ASN A 70 28.22 7.52 18.54
N LYS A 71 28.54 7.82 19.82
CA LYS A 71 28.52 6.81 20.88
C LYS A 71 27.08 6.61 21.37
N TYR A 72 26.66 5.38 21.39
CA TYR A 72 25.36 4.98 21.89
C TYR A 72 25.51 4.25 23.23
N ASN A 73 24.55 4.43 24.10
CA ASN A 73 24.41 3.74 25.39
C ASN A 73 23.68 2.40 25.29
N LEU A 74 23.35 1.96 24.10
CA LEU A 74 22.73 0.68 23.79
C LEU A 74 23.69 -0.18 22.97
N GLU A 75 23.45 -1.49 22.95
CA GLU A 75 24.12 -2.41 22.06
C GLU A 75 23.91 -2.01 20.59
N VAL A 76 24.97 -1.93 19.82
CA VAL A 76 24.94 -1.62 18.38
C VAL A 76 25.37 -2.87 17.60
N ILE A 77 24.48 -3.30 16.71
CA ILE A 77 24.68 -4.45 15.82
C ILE A 77 24.92 -3.92 14.41
N TYR A 78 26.04 -4.32 13.81
CA TYR A 78 26.33 -4.05 12.41
C TYR A 78 26.08 -5.30 11.59
N CYS A 79 25.34 -5.13 10.47
CA CYS A 79 24.84 -6.25 9.69
C CYS A 79 25.38 -6.30 8.24
N ASP A 80 26.53 -5.68 7.99
CA ASP A 80 27.25 -5.72 6.71
C ASP A 80 27.86 -7.09 6.40
N LYS A 81 28.23 -7.83 7.47
CA LYS A 81 28.77 -9.19 7.36
C LYS A 81 27.61 -10.20 7.35
N ASP A 82 27.71 -11.18 6.48
CA ASP A 82 26.73 -12.27 6.35
C ASP A 82 25.30 -11.83 6.02
N ASN A 83 25.10 -10.58 5.62
CA ASN A 83 23.80 -10.08 5.20
C ASN A 83 23.67 -10.16 3.67
N LYS A 84 22.85 -11.08 3.18
CA LYS A 84 22.60 -11.25 1.74
C LYS A 84 21.95 -10.03 1.09
N LEU A 85 21.30 -9.17 1.87
CA LEU A 85 20.64 -7.97 1.38
C LEU A 85 21.44 -6.69 1.56
N LYS A 86 22.75 -6.77 1.86
CA LYS A 86 23.59 -5.58 2.03
C LYS A 86 23.68 -4.72 0.76
N ASP A 87 23.75 -5.36 -0.39
CA ASP A 87 23.83 -4.70 -1.70
C ASP A 87 22.46 -4.20 -2.20
N MET A 88 21.39 -4.48 -1.45
CA MET A 88 20.01 -4.04 -1.66
C MET A 88 19.52 -3.10 -0.53
N ASP A 89 20.43 -2.47 0.21
CA ASP A 89 20.11 -1.70 1.42
C ASP A 89 19.20 -0.49 1.14
N LEU A 90 19.41 0.20 0.03
CA LEU A 90 18.55 1.30 -0.39
C LEU A 90 17.15 0.81 -0.77
N ALA A 91 17.08 -0.22 -1.59
CA ALA A 91 15.83 -0.75 -2.13
C ALA A 91 14.93 -1.35 -1.04
N TYR A 92 15.53 -2.10 -0.13
CA TYR A 92 14.84 -2.74 1.00
C TYR A 92 14.62 -1.82 2.20
N GLY A 93 15.43 -0.78 2.37
CA GLY A 93 15.37 0.12 3.52
C GLY A 93 15.58 -0.62 4.84
N GLU A 94 14.60 -0.54 5.77
CA GLU A 94 14.64 -1.23 7.05
C GLU A 94 14.60 -2.77 6.92
N MET A 95 14.04 -3.27 5.83
CA MET A 95 13.88 -4.73 5.63
C MET A 95 15.20 -5.45 5.43
N SER A 96 16.26 -4.79 4.93
CA SER A 96 17.60 -5.39 4.83
C SER A 96 18.17 -5.73 6.21
N LYS A 97 17.92 -4.90 7.24
CA LYS A 97 18.30 -5.13 8.63
C LYS A 97 17.40 -6.18 9.27
N LEU A 98 16.09 -6.14 8.98
CA LEU A 98 15.14 -7.16 9.44
C LEU A 98 15.52 -8.55 8.94
N TYR A 99 16.00 -8.68 7.70
CA TYR A 99 16.49 -9.95 7.16
C TYR A 99 17.66 -10.50 7.97
N TYR A 100 18.59 -9.63 8.38
CA TYR A 100 19.71 -10.03 9.23
C TYR A 100 19.24 -10.50 10.61
N ILE A 101 18.32 -9.75 11.25
CA ILE A 101 17.69 -10.14 12.52
C ILE A 101 17.02 -11.51 12.37
N TYR A 102 16.23 -11.71 11.32
CA TYR A 102 15.59 -12.99 11.02
C TYR A 102 16.59 -14.15 10.99
N ASN A 103 17.73 -13.96 10.31
CA ASN A 103 18.77 -15.00 10.24
C ASN A 103 19.41 -15.26 11.58
N LEU A 104 19.63 -14.25 12.43
CA LEU A 104 20.13 -14.44 13.79
C LEU A 104 19.21 -15.33 14.64
N TYR A 105 17.91 -15.12 14.56
CA TYR A 105 16.92 -15.92 15.28
C TYR A 105 16.71 -17.31 14.65
N LYS A 106 16.67 -17.40 13.34
CA LYS A 106 16.52 -18.66 12.59
C LYS A 106 17.68 -19.61 12.85
N THR A 107 18.91 -19.08 12.96
CA THR A 107 20.12 -19.87 13.21
C THR A 107 20.43 -20.07 14.69
N GLY A 108 19.62 -19.53 15.61
CA GLY A 108 19.85 -19.63 17.05
C GLY A 108 21.02 -18.78 17.57
N LYS A 109 21.58 -17.90 16.75
CA LYS A 109 22.64 -16.95 17.16
C LYS A 109 22.14 -15.88 18.11
N MET A 110 20.83 -15.63 18.13
CA MET A 110 20.12 -14.76 19.05
C MET A 110 18.84 -15.42 19.54
N SER A 111 18.48 -15.13 20.79
CA SER A 111 17.26 -15.67 21.39
C SER A 111 16.59 -14.64 22.27
N SER A 112 15.27 -14.50 22.14
CA SER A 112 14.36 -13.85 23.08
C SER A 112 12.96 -14.40 22.82
N LYS A 113 12.06 -14.28 23.78
CA LYS A 113 10.68 -14.73 23.66
C LYS A 113 9.88 -13.81 22.76
N TYR A 114 10.15 -12.51 22.85
CA TYR A 114 9.51 -11.45 22.08
C TYR A 114 10.53 -10.70 21.24
N ILE A 115 10.13 -10.32 20.03
CA ILE A 115 10.95 -9.60 19.08
C ILE A 115 10.18 -8.40 18.59
N GLY A 116 10.76 -7.21 18.73
CA GLY A 116 10.18 -5.95 18.28
C GLY A 116 11.03 -5.23 17.24
N LEU A 117 10.37 -4.46 16.38
CA LEU A 117 11.00 -3.56 15.43
C LEU A 117 10.51 -2.15 15.64
N ASN A 118 11.45 -1.22 15.79
CA ASN A 118 11.25 0.22 15.79
C ASN A 118 12.14 0.86 14.74
N HIS A 119 11.79 2.08 14.36
CA HIS A 119 12.65 2.89 13.51
C HIS A 119 13.32 4.00 14.34
N TYR A 120 14.52 4.43 13.98
CA TYR A 120 15.27 5.47 14.73
C TYR A 120 14.48 6.80 14.93
N ARG A 121 13.40 7.01 14.21
CA ARG A 121 12.51 8.18 14.32
C ARG A 121 11.10 7.84 14.79
N ARG A 122 10.78 6.56 15.00
CA ARG A 122 9.41 6.10 15.28
C ARG A 122 9.47 4.99 16.31
N TYR A 123 8.75 5.19 17.40
CA TYR A 123 8.73 4.29 18.55
C TYR A 123 7.31 4.07 19.00
N PHE A 124 7.08 2.99 19.75
CA PHE A 124 5.85 2.84 20.53
C PHE A 124 5.80 3.87 21.64
N SER A 125 4.60 4.33 22.01
CA SER A 125 4.38 5.38 23.02
C SER A 125 4.85 5.03 24.42
N PHE A 126 5.02 3.75 24.75
CA PHE A 126 5.53 3.33 26.04
C PHE A 126 7.03 3.65 26.24
N LEU A 127 7.79 3.88 25.18
CA LEU A 127 9.20 4.27 25.20
C LEU A 127 10.06 3.30 26.05
N ASP A 128 10.73 3.79 27.12
CA ASP A 128 11.55 2.96 28.01
C ASP A 128 10.73 2.23 29.08
N ASP A 129 9.46 2.59 29.26
CA ASP A 129 8.52 1.94 30.20
C ASP A 129 7.86 0.74 29.49
N ILE A 130 8.68 -0.24 29.11
CA ILE A 130 8.22 -1.42 28.38
C ILE A 130 7.23 -2.19 29.27
N PRO A 131 5.97 -2.38 28.80
CA PRO A 131 4.96 -3.08 29.59
C PRO A 131 5.30 -4.56 29.75
N ASP A 132 4.62 -5.22 30.66
CA ASP A 132 4.72 -6.67 30.88
C ASP A 132 4.22 -7.41 29.62
N MET A 133 5.15 -7.87 28.78
CA MET A 133 4.85 -8.56 27.55
C MET A 133 4.19 -9.91 27.78
N ASP A 134 4.56 -10.62 28.83
CA ASP A 134 3.91 -11.89 29.19
C ASP A 134 2.43 -11.72 29.47
N ASN A 135 2.08 -10.62 30.14
CA ASN A 135 0.68 -10.33 30.42
C ASN A 135 -0.09 -9.90 29.17
N ILE A 136 0.52 -9.07 28.30
CA ILE A 136 -0.12 -8.66 27.04
C ILE A 136 -0.33 -9.85 26.13
N PHE A 137 0.68 -10.69 25.94
CA PHE A 137 0.63 -11.84 25.04
C PHE A 137 -0.17 -13.05 25.55
N LYS A 138 -0.79 -12.95 26.73
CA LYS A 138 -1.89 -13.85 27.14
C LYS A 138 -3.20 -13.53 26.39
N GLU A 139 -3.41 -12.26 26.10
CA GLU A 139 -4.66 -11.77 25.49
C GLU A 139 -4.50 -11.47 24.00
N TYR A 140 -3.34 -10.96 23.61
CA TYR A 140 -3.03 -10.52 22.23
C TYR A 140 -1.95 -11.39 21.61
N ASP A 141 -1.92 -11.43 20.27
CA ASP A 141 -0.93 -12.20 19.49
C ASP A 141 0.07 -11.30 18.77
N LEU A 142 -0.27 -10.03 18.57
CA LEU A 142 0.56 -9.04 17.88
C LEU A 142 0.42 -7.68 18.55
N ILE A 143 1.53 -6.94 18.66
CA ILE A 143 1.55 -5.52 18.99
C ILE A 143 1.98 -4.74 17.76
N THR A 144 1.22 -3.69 17.38
CA THR A 144 1.53 -2.78 16.28
C THR A 144 1.32 -1.32 16.68
N ALA A 145 1.75 -0.39 15.84
CA ALA A 145 1.30 1.00 15.91
C ALA A 145 -0.19 1.10 15.56
N ASP A 146 -0.80 2.26 15.84
CA ASP A 146 -2.17 2.52 15.41
C ASP A 146 -2.33 2.37 13.91
N LEU A 147 -3.49 1.90 13.50
CA LEU A 147 -3.86 1.80 12.09
C LEU A 147 -3.92 3.19 11.44
N TYR A 148 -3.32 3.30 10.28
CA TYR A 148 -3.47 4.48 9.45
C TYR A 148 -4.61 4.28 8.45
N TYR A 149 -5.56 5.22 8.43
CA TYR A 149 -6.68 5.20 7.48
C TYR A 149 -6.50 6.23 6.39
N TYR A 150 -6.67 5.79 5.15
CA TYR A 150 -6.62 6.67 3.99
C TYR A 150 -7.94 7.40 3.79
N GLU A 151 -7.85 8.73 3.70
CA GLU A 151 -8.97 9.62 3.36
C GLU A 151 -9.06 9.86 1.84
N GLY A 152 -10.12 10.51 1.38
CA GLY A 152 -10.22 11.00 0.01
C GLY A 152 -10.47 9.94 -1.06
N GLY A 153 -10.98 8.76 -0.68
CA GLY A 153 -11.40 7.72 -1.64
C GLY A 153 -10.28 6.76 -2.08
N PHE A 154 -9.09 6.86 -1.49
CA PHE A 154 -8.01 5.91 -1.74
C PHE A 154 -8.24 4.60 -0.96
N ASN A 155 -7.92 3.47 -1.62
CA ASN A 155 -7.59 2.21 -0.98
C ASN A 155 -6.06 2.02 -1.00
N LEU A 156 -5.54 0.95 -0.37
CA LEU A 156 -4.09 0.72 -0.30
C LEU A 156 -3.44 0.64 -1.68
N ARG A 157 -4.08 -0.07 -2.62
CA ARG A 157 -3.56 -0.20 -3.98
C ARG A 157 -3.53 1.15 -4.70
N THR A 158 -4.65 1.88 -4.72
CA THR A 158 -4.73 3.17 -5.40
C THR A 158 -3.83 4.23 -4.76
N HIS A 159 -3.66 4.18 -3.44
CA HIS A 159 -2.71 5.03 -2.74
C HIS A 159 -1.26 4.70 -3.15
N PHE A 160 -0.89 3.42 -3.18
CA PHE A 160 0.43 3.01 -3.66
C PHE A 160 0.67 3.49 -5.10
N CYS A 161 -0.26 3.25 -6.00
CA CYS A 161 -0.19 3.68 -7.40
C CYS A 161 -0.08 5.20 -7.58
N TYR A 162 -0.59 5.97 -6.63
CA TYR A 162 -0.50 7.43 -6.69
C TYR A 162 0.90 7.96 -6.32
N TYR A 163 1.59 7.28 -5.39
CA TYR A 163 2.87 7.74 -4.84
C TYR A 163 4.08 6.96 -5.34
N HIS A 164 3.89 5.74 -5.83
CA HIS A 164 4.95 4.81 -6.20
C HIS A 164 4.70 4.19 -7.58
N LEU A 165 5.55 3.26 -7.97
CA LEU A 165 5.44 2.50 -9.23
C LEU A 165 4.27 1.51 -9.13
N CYS A 166 3.14 1.85 -9.76
CA CYS A 166 1.88 1.10 -9.65
C CYS A 166 2.02 -0.38 -10.04
N TRP A 167 2.82 -0.69 -11.05
CA TRP A 167 3.05 -2.07 -11.50
C TRP A 167 3.62 -2.96 -10.38
N ALA A 168 4.42 -2.39 -9.46
CA ALA A 168 5.07 -3.16 -8.40
C ALA A 168 4.06 -3.76 -7.41
N ILE A 169 2.98 -3.04 -7.08
CA ILE A 169 1.93 -3.59 -6.21
C ILE A 169 1.09 -4.64 -6.94
N ASP A 170 0.89 -4.50 -8.24
CA ASP A 170 0.17 -5.48 -9.05
C ASP A 170 1.00 -6.77 -9.19
N GLU A 171 2.32 -6.64 -9.36
CA GLU A 171 3.24 -7.78 -9.38
C GLU A 171 3.27 -8.53 -8.05
N ILE A 172 3.25 -7.83 -6.90
CA ILE A 172 3.17 -8.49 -5.58
C ILE A 172 1.91 -9.36 -5.46
N ILE A 173 0.78 -8.94 -6.03
CA ILE A 173 -0.44 -9.76 -6.05
C ILE A 173 -0.20 -11.07 -6.83
N GLN A 174 0.48 -11.00 -7.97
CA GLN A 174 0.78 -12.20 -8.77
C GLN A 174 1.82 -13.08 -8.05
N VAL A 175 2.85 -12.49 -7.47
CA VAL A 175 3.83 -13.22 -6.65
C VAL A 175 3.12 -14.00 -5.53
N ILE A 176 2.29 -13.33 -4.74
CA ILE A 176 1.54 -13.98 -3.65
C ILE A 176 0.64 -15.10 -4.20
N LYS A 177 -0.05 -14.86 -5.30
CA LYS A 177 -0.91 -15.88 -5.94
C LYS A 177 -0.12 -17.14 -6.30
N ASP A 178 1.10 -16.98 -6.81
CA ASP A 178 1.91 -18.07 -7.34
C ASP A 178 2.63 -18.85 -6.25
N ILE A 179 3.19 -18.17 -5.22
CA ILE A 179 4.03 -18.84 -4.21
C ILE A 179 3.39 -18.95 -2.83
N LYS A 180 2.34 -18.18 -2.53
CA LYS A 180 1.59 -18.19 -1.26
C LYS A 180 0.08 -18.11 -1.54
N PRO A 181 -0.50 -19.05 -2.31
CA PRO A 181 -1.88 -18.96 -2.81
C PRO A 181 -2.93 -18.81 -1.70
N ASP A 182 -2.66 -19.33 -0.51
CA ASP A 182 -3.54 -19.21 0.66
C ASP A 182 -3.69 -17.75 1.15
N TYR A 183 -2.76 -16.87 0.80
CA TYR A 183 -2.80 -15.43 1.11
C TYR A 183 -3.42 -14.59 0.00
N TYR A 184 -3.71 -15.17 -1.18
CA TYR A 184 -4.13 -14.39 -2.34
C TYR A 184 -5.45 -13.64 -2.12
N LYS A 185 -6.44 -14.31 -1.53
CA LYS A 185 -7.75 -13.68 -1.22
C LYS A 185 -7.56 -12.51 -0.26
N ASP A 186 -6.80 -12.72 0.81
CA ASP A 186 -6.51 -11.69 1.80
C ASP A 186 -5.72 -10.53 1.21
N ALA A 187 -4.78 -10.79 0.29
CA ALA A 187 -4.05 -9.75 -0.44
C ALA A 187 -4.99 -8.84 -1.23
N ILE A 188 -5.94 -9.39 -1.97
CA ILE A 188 -6.95 -8.62 -2.71
C ILE A 188 -7.82 -7.80 -1.75
N GLU A 189 -8.28 -8.39 -0.65
CA GLU A 189 -9.13 -7.72 0.33
C GLU A 189 -8.39 -6.54 0.99
N VAL A 190 -7.19 -6.77 1.49
CA VAL A 190 -6.34 -5.76 2.12
C VAL A 190 -6.01 -4.63 1.15
N LEU A 191 -5.61 -4.93 -0.08
CA LEU A 191 -5.24 -3.89 -1.05
C LEU A 191 -6.44 -3.06 -1.50
N ASN A 192 -7.66 -3.57 -1.39
CA ASN A 192 -8.90 -2.82 -1.59
C ASN A 192 -9.40 -2.10 -0.33
N SER A 193 -8.82 -2.37 0.84
CA SER A 193 -9.16 -1.71 2.09
C SER A 193 -8.57 -0.29 2.17
N LYS A 194 -8.93 0.45 3.24
CA LYS A 194 -8.46 1.81 3.49
C LYS A 194 -7.47 1.91 4.65
N PHE A 195 -7.08 0.80 5.26
CA PHE A 195 -6.21 0.80 6.43
C PHE A 195 -4.85 0.19 6.12
N LEU A 196 -3.81 0.67 6.80
CA LEU A 196 -2.43 0.24 6.68
C LEU A 196 -1.74 0.21 8.04
N TYR A 197 -0.99 -0.85 8.33
CA TYR A 197 0.00 -0.85 9.39
C TYR A 197 1.28 -0.17 8.90
N ILE A 198 1.46 1.10 9.28
CA ILE A 198 2.59 1.91 8.78
C ILE A 198 3.87 1.66 9.55
N ALA A 199 4.99 1.95 8.88
CA ALA A 199 6.33 2.03 9.45
C ALA A 199 6.91 0.69 9.96
N ASN A 200 6.29 -0.44 9.66
CA ASN A 200 6.74 -1.77 10.04
C ASN A 200 7.06 -1.92 11.55
N LEU A 201 6.35 -1.16 12.42
CA LEU A 201 6.47 -1.30 13.87
C LEU A 201 5.65 -2.49 14.35
N PHE A 202 6.32 -3.41 15.03
CA PHE A 202 5.67 -4.56 15.64
C PHE A 202 6.42 -5.07 16.88
N ILE A 203 5.73 -5.86 17.71
CA ILE A 203 6.31 -6.82 18.65
C ILE A 203 5.52 -8.13 18.48
N MET A 204 6.25 -9.24 18.35
CA MET A 204 5.72 -10.58 18.12
C MET A 204 6.37 -11.60 19.03
N LYS A 205 5.70 -12.73 19.27
CA LYS A 205 6.37 -13.95 19.76
C LYS A 205 7.38 -14.42 18.72
N LYS A 206 8.44 -15.10 19.16
CA LYS A 206 9.52 -15.57 18.29
C LYS A 206 9.02 -16.41 17.11
N GLU A 207 8.07 -17.30 17.34
CA GLU A 207 7.52 -18.15 16.29
C GLU A 207 6.78 -17.35 15.23
N ASP A 208 5.90 -16.43 15.65
CA ASP A 208 5.16 -15.55 14.74
C ASP A 208 6.10 -14.64 13.95
N PHE A 209 7.17 -14.16 14.58
CA PHE A 209 8.22 -13.38 13.93
C PHE A 209 8.93 -14.18 12.83
N LEU A 210 9.25 -15.43 13.08
CA LEU A 210 9.90 -16.28 12.07
C LEU A 210 8.97 -16.53 10.88
N ASN A 211 7.70 -16.84 11.13
CA ASN A 211 6.68 -17.02 10.09
C ASN A 211 6.43 -15.74 9.27
N TYR A 212 6.37 -14.60 9.96
CA TYR A 212 6.25 -13.29 9.31
C TYR A 212 7.44 -12.99 8.38
N CYS A 213 8.65 -13.19 8.87
CA CYS A 213 9.85 -12.95 8.08
C CYS A 213 9.97 -13.90 6.90
N GLU A 214 9.63 -15.19 7.07
CA GLU A 214 9.62 -16.16 5.98
C GLU A 214 8.65 -15.72 4.88
N PHE A 215 7.41 -15.38 5.23
CA PHE A 215 6.44 -14.87 4.26
C PHE A 215 6.94 -13.61 3.55
N MET A 216 7.43 -12.62 4.32
CA MET A 216 7.92 -11.34 3.80
C MET A 216 9.04 -11.54 2.78
N PHE A 217 10.06 -12.33 3.14
CA PHE A 217 11.25 -12.48 2.32
C PHE A 217 11.06 -13.47 1.17
N ASP A 218 10.17 -14.46 1.28
CA ASP A 218 9.77 -15.28 0.14
C ASP A 218 9.11 -14.41 -0.94
N VAL A 219 8.16 -13.55 -0.56
CA VAL A 219 7.45 -12.69 -1.49
C VAL A 219 8.39 -11.66 -2.13
N LEU A 220 9.24 -10.98 -1.34
CA LEU A 220 10.16 -9.98 -1.88
C LEU A 220 11.27 -10.62 -2.73
N SER A 221 11.80 -11.78 -2.34
CA SER A 221 12.83 -12.47 -3.13
C SER A 221 12.29 -12.97 -4.47
N GLU A 222 11.06 -13.46 -4.51
CA GLU A 222 10.43 -13.86 -5.78
C GLU A 222 10.14 -12.64 -6.66
N PHE A 223 9.72 -11.51 -6.08
CA PHE A 223 9.59 -10.25 -6.79
C PHE A 223 10.91 -9.83 -7.43
N ASP A 224 12.01 -9.85 -6.68
CA ASP A 224 13.34 -9.50 -7.17
C ASP A 224 13.80 -10.45 -8.29
N ARG A 225 13.58 -11.76 -8.12
CA ARG A 225 13.91 -12.78 -9.12
C ARG A 225 13.20 -12.52 -10.46
N ARG A 226 11.92 -12.16 -10.42
CA ARG A 226 11.13 -11.86 -11.65
C ARG A 226 11.64 -10.63 -12.39
N HIS A 227 12.19 -9.67 -11.67
CA HIS A 227 12.67 -8.41 -12.25
C HIS A 227 14.19 -8.34 -12.43
N ASN A 228 14.92 -9.42 -12.09
CA ASN A 228 16.39 -9.49 -12.12
C ASN A 228 17.03 -8.38 -11.28
N PHE A 229 16.47 -8.10 -10.09
CA PHE A 229 17.02 -7.17 -9.12
C PHE A 229 17.99 -7.91 -8.20
N HIS A 230 19.30 -7.68 -8.36
CA HIS A 230 20.35 -8.31 -7.57
C HIS A 230 21.05 -7.34 -6.64
N ASN A 231 20.95 -6.04 -6.92
CA ASN A 231 21.56 -4.95 -6.15
C ASN A 231 20.81 -3.65 -6.34
N ASP A 232 21.10 -2.64 -5.52
CA ASP A 232 20.51 -1.30 -5.61
C ASP A 232 20.68 -0.65 -6.99
N GLY A 233 21.79 -0.97 -7.69
CA GLY A 233 22.06 -0.46 -9.04
C GLY A 233 21.01 -0.93 -10.06
N ASP A 234 20.60 -2.20 -10.00
CA ASP A 234 19.58 -2.76 -10.90
C ASP A 234 18.23 -2.05 -10.67
N VAL A 235 17.84 -1.89 -9.41
CA VAL A 235 16.59 -1.20 -9.04
C VAL A 235 16.63 0.26 -9.47
N LEU A 236 17.72 0.97 -9.22
CA LEU A 236 17.89 2.36 -9.65
C LEU A 236 17.88 2.52 -11.17
N ASN A 237 18.54 1.62 -11.90
CA ASN A 237 18.54 1.63 -13.37
C ASN A 237 17.13 1.37 -13.92
N TYR A 238 16.36 0.50 -13.28
CA TYR A 238 14.95 0.30 -13.62
C TYR A 238 14.13 1.56 -13.36
N THR A 239 14.33 2.19 -12.19
CA THR A 239 13.60 3.37 -11.75
C THR A 239 13.87 4.60 -12.65
N LYS A 240 15.08 4.72 -13.21
CA LYS A 240 15.46 5.77 -14.18
C LYS A 240 14.59 5.78 -15.44
N LYS A 241 13.93 4.68 -15.78
CA LYS A 241 12.99 4.64 -16.93
C LYS A 241 11.74 5.50 -16.70
N TYR A 242 11.41 5.81 -15.46
CA TYR A 242 10.18 6.51 -15.08
C TYR A 242 10.42 7.84 -14.37
N PHE A 243 11.60 8.03 -13.78
CA PHE A 243 11.93 9.17 -12.93
C PHE A 243 13.30 9.76 -13.24
N SER A 244 13.54 11.01 -12.83
CA SER A 244 14.82 11.71 -12.98
C SER A 244 15.24 12.39 -11.67
N GLY A 245 16.52 12.72 -11.54
CA GLY A 245 17.08 13.40 -10.39
C GLY A 245 16.86 12.62 -9.08
N ASN A 246 16.57 13.35 -7.99
CA ASN A 246 16.37 12.74 -6.66
C ASN A 246 15.16 11.79 -6.58
N ALA A 247 14.21 11.89 -7.52
CA ALA A 247 13.06 11.00 -7.55
C ALA A 247 13.47 9.56 -7.84
N ILE A 248 14.58 9.32 -8.55
CA ILE A 248 15.13 7.98 -8.79
C ILE A 248 15.41 7.27 -7.47
N TYR A 249 16.11 7.93 -6.55
CA TYR A 249 16.45 7.36 -5.24
C TYR A 249 15.22 7.17 -4.35
N HIS A 250 14.28 8.11 -4.39
CA HIS A 250 13.04 7.98 -3.63
C HIS A 250 12.23 6.78 -4.08
N HIS A 251 12.01 6.65 -5.39
CA HIS A 251 11.22 5.55 -5.95
C HIS A 251 12.01 4.23 -6.09
N GLY A 252 13.35 4.28 -6.02
CA GLY A 252 14.21 3.10 -5.96
C GLY A 252 14.08 2.27 -4.68
N ARG A 253 13.34 2.76 -3.67
CA ARG A 253 13.03 2.03 -2.42
C ARG A 253 11.77 1.15 -2.58
N ILE A 254 11.66 0.44 -3.68
CA ILE A 254 10.45 -0.30 -4.07
C ILE A 254 10.08 -1.32 -2.99
N GLN A 255 11.03 -2.17 -2.60
CA GLN A 255 10.83 -3.26 -1.63
C GLN A 255 10.46 -2.71 -0.24
N GLY A 256 11.09 -1.61 0.17
CA GLY A 256 10.76 -0.93 1.43
C GLY A 256 9.33 -0.37 1.45
N TYR A 257 8.80 0.13 0.32
CA TYR A 257 7.41 0.59 0.25
C TYR A 257 6.41 -0.56 0.11
N LEU A 258 6.79 -1.64 -0.56
CA LEU A 258 5.96 -2.85 -0.67
C LEU A 258 5.83 -3.55 0.68
N SER A 259 6.88 -3.55 1.50
CA SER A 259 6.92 -4.27 2.77
C SER A 259 5.79 -3.90 3.73
N GLU A 260 5.40 -2.61 3.82
CA GLU A 260 4.28 -2.19 4.67
C GLU A 260 2.94 -2.83 4.22
N ARG A 261 2.75 -3.02 2.91
CA ARG A 261 1.55 -3.66 2.34
C ARG A 261 1.58 -5.17 2.55
N ILE A 262 2.74 -5.77 2.36
CA ILE A 262 2.98 -7.20 2.60
C ILE A 262 2.79 -7.52 4.09
N SER A 263 3.29 -6.68 5.00
CA SER A 263 3.05 -6.79 6.45
C SER A 263 1.56 -6.76 6.77
N THR A 264 0.82 -5.81 6.18
CA THR A 264 -0.63 -5.68 6.41
C THR A 264 -1.39 -6.92 5.90
N ILE A 265 -0.98 -7.48 4.75
CA ILE A 265 -1.56 -8.73 4.22
C ILE A 265 -1.30 -9.90 5.17
N PHE A 266 -0.04 -10.03 5.64
CA PHE A 266 0.31 -11.09 6.59
C PHE A 266 -0.49 -10.96 7.88
N TYR A 267 -0.56 -9.77 8.48
CA TYR A 267 -1.27 -9.55 9.73
C TYR A 267 -2.77 -9.84 9.59
N HIS A 268 -3.38 -9.44 8.48
CA HIS A 268 -4.80 -9.70 8.19
C HIS A 268 -5.11 -11.19 8.11
N LYS A 269 -4.25 -11.96 7.46
CA LYS A 269 -4.43 -13.41 7.28
C LYS A 269 -4.07 -14.21 8.52
N TYR A 270 -2.94 -13.86 9.16
CA TYR A 270 -2.31 -14.69 10.17
C TYR A 270 -2.88 -14.45 11.57
N PHE A 271 -3.24 -13.20 11.90
CA PHE A 271 -3.75 -12.82 13.20
C PHE A 271 -5.24 -12.47 13.17
N ASN A 272 -5.94 -12.86 14.23
CA ASN A 272 -7.29 -12.33 14.45
C ASN A 272 -7.20 -10.83 14.80
N PHE A 273 -7.93 -9.97 14.09
CA PHE A 273 -7.92 -8.52 14.32
C PHE A 273 -8.19 -8.12 15.79
N SER A 274 -9.09 -8.84 16.48
CA SER A 274 -9.36 -8.61 17.90
C SER A 274 -8.21 -8.99 18.83
N LYS A 275 -7.21 -9.70 18.33
CA LYS A 275 -6.00 -10.12 19.06
C LYS A 275 -4.78 -9.25 18.73
N ILE A 276 -4.97 -8.11 18.07
CA ILE A 276 -3.92 -7.15 17.78
C ILE A 276 -4.03 -5.99 18.79
N LYS A 277 -2.96 -5.78 19.55
CA LYS A 277 -2.84 -4.65 20.48
C LYS A 277 -2.22 -3.47 19.75
N HIS A 278 -2.84 -2.30 19.86
CA HIS A 278 -2.30 -1.07 19.31
C HIS A 278 -1.68 -0.20 20.40
N PHE A 279 -0.48 0.34 20.11
CA PHE A 279 0.12 1.41 20.88
C PHE A 279 0.37 2.61 19.96
N PRO A 280 0.05 3.85 20.40
CA PRO A 280 0.33 5.03 19.60
C PRO A 280 1.79 5.09 19.18
N MET A 281 2.03 5.48 17.92
CA MET A 281 3.38 5.72 17.43
C MET A 281 3.80 7.15 17.77
N VAL A 282 4.94 7.30 18.46
CA VAL A 282 5.57 8.59 18.69
C VAL A 282 6.72 8.78 17.71
N THR A 283 6.83 9.98 17.15
CA THR A 283 7.95 10.37 16.30
C THR A 283 8.97 11.11 17.15
N GLY A 284 10.22 10.71 17.13
CA GLY A 284 11.29 11.16 18.05
C GLY A 284 11.58 12.66 18.11
N ILE A 285 10.91 13.48 17.31
CA ILE A 285 11.13 14.92 17.23
C ILE A 285 9.98 15.74 17.85
N THR A 286 8.77 15.18 18.00
CA THR A 286 7.58 15.99 18.29
C THR A 286 7.15 16.04 19.76
N ASN A 287 7.64 15.15 20.64
CA ASN A 287 7.20 15.08 22.03
C ASN A 287 8.27 15.47 23.06
N LEU A 288 9.36 16.13 22.62
CA LEU A 288 10.44 16.60 23.50
C LEU A 288 10.19 18.03 24.04
N THR A 289 8.96 18.40 24.29
CA THR A 289 8.62 19.71 24.87
C THR A 289 9.20 19.97 26.27
N ASN A 290 9.81 18.94 26.89
CA ASN A 290 10.45 19.07 28.21
C ASN A 290 11.99 18.92 28.19
N TYR A 291 12.62 18.80 27.00
CA TYR A 291 14.08 18.82 26.90
C TYR A 291 14.55 20.15 26.31
N ASN A 292 15.52 20.80 26.96
CA ASN A 292 16.21 21.98 26.44
C ASN A 292 16.94 21.64 25.16
N LEU A 293 16.26 21.78 24.00
CA LEU A 293 16.87 21.64 22.70
C LEU A 293 17.92 22.75 22.51
N SER A 294 19.08 22.42 21.97
CA SER A 294 20.08 23.41 21.60
C SER A 294 19.52 24.34 20.51
N LYS A 295 20.07 25.56 20.42
CA LYS A 295 19.65 26.51 19.37
C LYS A 295 19.84 25.98 17.95
N GLU A 296 20.76 25.05 17.74
CA GLU A 296 21.01 24.39 16.45
C GLU A 296 19.97 23.33 16.12
N GLU A 297 19.61 22.48 17.08
CA GLU A 297 18.54 21.49 16.93
C GLU A 297 17.19 22.15 16.62
N THR A 298 16.91 23.28 17.28
CA THR A 298 15.70 24.08 17.02
C THR A 298 15.69 24.67 15.61
N LYS A 299 16.85 25.05 15.05
CA LYS A 299 16.96 25.54 13.66
C LYS A 299 16.75 24.41 12.65
N GLU A 300 17.31 23.24 12.91
CA GLU A 300 17.19 22.08 12.02
C GLU A 300 15.74 21.56 11.96
N ILE A 301 15.06 21.48 13.10
CA ILE A 301 13.64 21.14 13.20
C ILE A 301 12.77 22.17 12.46
N LYS A 302 13.05 23.47 12.61
CA LYS A 302 12.34 24.54 11.87
C LYS A 302 12.58 24.46 10.38
N LYS A 303 13.78 24.05 9.93
CA LYS A 303 14.11 23.87 8.52
C LYS A 303 13.37 22.66 7.94
N GLU A 304 13.41 21.51 8.61
CA GLU A 304 12.66 20.32 8.20
C GLU A 304 11.15 20.57 8.14
N LYS A 305 10.60 21.31 9.14
CA LYS A 305 9.18 21.68 9.16
C LYS A 305 8.81 22.59 7.99
N LYS A 306 9.64 23.58 7.67
CA LYS A 306 9.43 24.46 6.50
C LYS A 306 9.53 23.70 5.16
N GLU A 307 10.47 22.77 5.04
CA GLU A 307 10.61 21.92 3.86
C GLU A 307 9.41 21.01 3.68
N LYS A 308 8.92 20.40 4.78
CA LYS A 308 7.71 19.59 4.78
C LYS A 308 6.46 20.41 4.41
N GLU A 309 6.30 21.60 4.98
CA GLU A 309 5.19 22.51 4.64
C GLU A 309 5.26 22.97 3.16
N SER A 310 6.46 23.25 2.65
CA SER A 310 6.64 23.62 1.24
C SER A 310 6.32 22.46 0.31
N TYR A 311 6.71 21.23 0.69
CA TYR A 311 6.37 20.00 -0.04
C TYR A 311 4.87 19.77 -0.06
N GLU A 312 4.19 19.89 1.09
CA GLU A 312 2.73 19.72 1.18
C GLU A 312 1.96 20.80 0.38
N ARG A 313 2.45 22.05 0.36
CA ARG A 313 1.88 23.11 -0.49
C ARG A 313 2.04 22.80 -1.99
N LYS A 314 3.22 22.34 -2.42
CA LYS A 314 3.47 21.94 -3.82
C LYS A 314 2.61 20.74 -4.21
N LYS A 315 2.45 19.78 -3.31
CA LYS A 315 1.60 18.60 -3.47
C LYS A 315 0.13 19.00 -3.61
N SER A 316 -0.37 19.87 -2.72
CA SER A 316 -1.74 20.40 -2.76
C SER A 316 -2.02 21.14 -4.08
N TYR A 317 -1.06 21.93 -4.55
CA TYR A 317 -1.17 22.64 -5.84
C TYR A 317 -1.26 21.67 -7.03
N LYS A 318 -0.39 20.64 -7.08
CA LYS A 318 -0.46 19.59 -8.12
C LYS A 318 -1.78 18.85 -8.10
N ILE A 319 -2.29 18.50 -6.92
CA ILE A 319 -3.60 17.82 -6.78
C ILE A 319 -4.73 18.70 -7.34
N LYS A 320 -4.70 20.02 -7.06
CA LYS A 320 -5.69 20.98 -7.61
C LYS A 320 -5.61 21.06 -9.14
N GLN A 321 -4.41 21.08 -9.72
CA GLN A 321 -4.24 21.07 -11.18
C GLN A 321 -4.77 19.79 -11.82
N VAL A 322 -4.42 18.61 -11.30
CA VAL A 322 -4.90 17.34 -11.83
C VAL A 322 -6.43 17.22 -11.72
N LYS A 323 -7.04 17.72 -10.63
CA LYS A 323 -8.50 17.77 -10.50
C LYS A 323 -9.13 18.69 -11.53
N LYS A 324 -8.51 19.84 -11.82
CA LYS A 324 -8.97 20.79 -12.85
C LYS A 324 -8.90 20.16 -14.23
N GLU A 325 -7.77 19.56 -14.61
CA GLU A 325 -7.60 18.87 -15.90
C GLU A 325 -8.59 17.70 -16.09
N LYS A 326 -8.84 16.91 -15.04
CA LYS A 326 -9.84 15.82 -15.10
C LYS A 326 -11.25 16.38 -15.31
N LYS A 327 -11.59 17.49 -14.66
CA LYS A 327 -12.89 18.16 -14.86
C LYS A 327 -13.05 18.70 -16.28
N GLU A 328 -12.00 19.33 -16.83
CA GLU A 328 -11.98 19.83 -18.20
C GLU A 328 -12.09 18.69 -19.23
N LYS A 329 -11.35 17.59 -19.05
CA LYS A 329 -11.45 16.39 -19.92
C LYS A 329 -12.84 15.76 -19.87
N LYS A 330 -13.51 15.75 -18.72
CA LYS A 330 -14.89 15.26 -18.58
C LYS A 330 -15.85 16.13 -19.37
N VAL A 331 -15.76 17.45 -19.24
CA VAL A 331 -16.59 18.42 -19.98
C VAL A 331 -16.38 18.28 -21.50
N ILE A 332 -15.13 18.16 -21.96
CA ILE A 332 -14.82 17.95 -23.38
C ILE A 332 -15.45 16.64 -23.90
N LYS A 333 -15.38 15.57 -23.12
CA LYS A 333 -16.00 14.29 -23.47
C LYS A 333 -17.53 14.40 -23.61
N GLU A 334 -18.20 15.10 -22.67
CA GLU A 334 -19.64 15.33 -22.72
C GLU A 334 -20.04 16.18 -23.95
N ILE A 335 -19.28 17.24 -24.27
CA ILE A 335 -19.51 18.06 -25.47
C ILE A 335 -19.39 17.22 -26.75
N ASN A 336 -18.37 16.35 -26.83
CA ASN A 336 -18.19 15.48 -28.00
C ASN A 336 -19.32 14.46 -28.14
N ILE A 337 -19.83 13.89 -27.06
CA ILE A 337 -21.00 12.99 -27.09
C ILE A 337 -22.23 13.72 -27.62
N ILE A 338 -22.49 14.95 -27.15
CA ILE A 338 -23.60 15.77 -27.64
C ILE A 338 -23.48 16.07 -29.14
N LYS A 339 -22.26 16.38 -29.62
CA LYS A 339 -22.02 16.59 -31.06
C LYS A 339 -22.31 15.33 -31.88
N ILE A 340 -21.86 14.17 -31.43
CA ILE A 340 -22.11 12.88 -32.09
C ILE A 340 -23.61 12.58 -32.12
N MET A 341 -24.32 12.79 -31.02
CA MET A 341 -25.79 12.59 -30.97
C MET A 341 -26.53 13.50 -31.95
N LYS A 342 -26.13 14.77 -32.12
CA LYS A 342 -26.69 15.69 -33.11
C LYS A 342 -26.46 15.17 -34.54
N ILE A 343 -25.29 14.69 -34.86
CA ILE A 343 -24.97 14.12 -36.18
C ILE A 343 -25.84 12.88 -36.47
N VAL A 344 -25.96 11.98 -35.52
CA VAL A 344 -26.80 10.78 -35.64
C VAL A 344 -28.25 11.14 -35.87
N LEU A 345 -28.79 12.15 -35.15
CA LEU A 345 -30.15 12.63 -35.34
C LEU A 345 -30.40 13.18 -36.74
N ILE A 346 -29.45 13.96 -37.28
CA ILE A 346 -29.51 14.48 -38.64
C ILE A 346 -29.52 13.34 -39.68
N ILE A 347 -28.70 12.32 -39.50
CA ILE A 347 -28.64 11.14 -40.39
C ILE A 347 -30.01 10.40 -40.38
N ILE A 348 -30.61 10.23 -39.19
CA ILE A 348 -31.94 9.60 -39.06
C ILE A 348 -32.99 10.40 -39.80
N ILE A 349 -33.00 11.72 -39.65
CA ILE A 349 -33.96 12.61 -40.34
C ILE A 349 -33.80 12.50 -41.86
N ILE A 350 -32.55 12.54 -42.37
CA ILE A 350 -32.30 12.39 -43.82
C ILE A 350 -32.78 11.02 -44.30
N SER A 351 -32.52 9.94 -43.55
CA SER A 351 -32.96 8.60 -43.91
C SER A 351 -34.50 8.48 -44.00
N ILE A 352 -35.23 9.12 -43.07
CA ILE A 352 -36.68 9.16 -43.09
C ILE A 352 -37.18 9.92 -44.32
N ILE A 353 -36.60 11.08 -44.64
CA ILE A 353 -36.98 11.87 -45.81
C ILE A 353 -36.73 11.05 -47.10
N LEU A 354 -35.57 10.38 -47.20
CA LEU A 354 -35.24 9.53 -48.36
C LEU A 354 -36.25 8.38 -48.53
N PHE A 355 -36.61 7.75 -47.43
CA PHE A 355 -37.62 6.69 -47.42
C PHE A 355 -39.00 7.19 -47.88
N MET A 356 -39.41 8.39 -47.45
CA MET A 356 -40.66 9.02 -47.92
C MET A 356 -40.63 9.33 -49.43
N ILE A 357 -39.50 9.86 -49.94
CA ILE A 357 -39.30 10.11 -51.37
C ILE A 357 -39.40 8.81 -52.18
N ILE A 358 -38.73 7.74 -51.72
CA ILE A 358 -38.82 6.42 -52.39
C ILE A 358 -40.26 5.90 -52.38
N LYS A 359 -41.00 6.03 -51.28
CA LYS A 359 -42.39 5.62 -51.20
C LYS A 359 -43.29 6.41 -52.18
N LEU A 360 -43.13 7.73 -52.27
CA LEU A 360 -43.85 8.58 -53.21
C LEU A 360 -43.52 8.18 -54.67
N PHE A 361 -42.26 7.96 -54.98
CA PHE A 361 -41.84 7.51 -56.32
C PHE A 361 -42.45 6.13 -56.70
N CYS A 362 -42.45 5.19 -55.74
CA CYS A 362 -43.09 3.89 -55.97
C CYS A 362 -44.62 4.02 -56.13
N TYR A 363 -45.26 4.91 -55.38
CA TYR A 363 -46.69 5.19 -55.50
C TYR A 363 -47.03 5.79 -56.88
N GLU A 364 -46.30 6.80 -57.37
CA GLU A 364 -46.49 7.40 -58.67
C GLU A 364 -46.27 6.39 -59.82
N ASN A 365 -45.25 5.54 -59.70
CA ASN A 365 -44.97 4.48 -60.70
C ASN A 365 -46.10 3.42 -60.71
N ARG A 366 -46.70 3.08 -59.61
CA ARG A 366 -47.93 2.23 -59.57
C ARG A 366 -49.10 2.91 -60.26
N LYS A 367 -49.33 4.17 -59.95
CA LYS A 367 -50.43 4.95 -60.59
C LYS A 367 -50.25 5.07 -62.11
N ARG A 368 -49.02 5.30 -62.60
CA ARG A 368 -48.69 5.30 -64.04
C ARG A 368 -48.92 3.94 -64.68
N LYS A 369 -48.58 2.83 -64.03
CA LYS A 369 -48.86 1.48 -64.52
C LYS A 369 -50.35 1.17 -64.57
N GLU A 370 -51.17 1.63 -63.62
CA GLU A 370 -52.54 1.45 -63.63
C GLU A 370 -53.22 2.29 -64.79
N ILE A 371 -52.80 3.54 -64.93
CA ILE A 371 -53.26 4.39 -66.07
C ILE A 371 -52.92 3.78 -67.40
N SER A 372 -51.69 3.20 -67.56
CA SER A 372 -51.32 2.53 -68.80
C SER A 372 -52.10 1.25 -69.07
N LYS A 373 -52.51 0.50 -68.02
CA LYS A 373 -53.38 -0.66 -68.13
C LYS A 373 -54.81 -0.25 -68.60
N PHE A 374 -55.34 0.87 -68.06
CA PHE A 374 -56.63 1.40 -68.50
C PHE A 374 -56.57 1.87 -69.95
N LYS A 375 -55.54 2.61 -70.38
CA LYS A 375 -55.38 3.03 -71.77
C LYS A 375 -55.28 1.83 -72.73
N ASN A 376 -54.52 0.78 -72.34
CA ASN A 376 -54.41 -0.43 -73.17
C ASN A 376 -55.73 -1.23 -73.23
N LYS A 377 -56.55 -1.21 -72.17
CA LYS A 377 -57.89 -1.81 -72.19
C LYS A 377 -58.85 -1.04 -73.12
N ASP A 378 -58.85 0.30 -73.09
CA ASP A 378 -59.64 1.14 -74.05
C ASP A 378 -59.23 0.91 -75.51
N VAL A 379 -57.92 0.77 -75.78
CA VAL A 379 -57.43 0.45 -77.15
C VAL A 379 -57.86 -0.96 -77.58
N SER A 380 -57.90 -1.91 -76.65
CA SER A 380 -58.37 -3.27 -76.93
C SER A 380 -59.91 -3.32 -77.21
N VAL A 381 -60.71 -2.57 -76.45
CA VAL A 381 -62.11 -2.45 -76.64
C VAL A 381 -62.43 -1.75 -77.96
N LYS A 382 -61.78 -0.63 -78.33
CA LYS A 382 -61.86 0.03 -79.60
C LYS A 382 -61.52 -0.90 -80.78
N ARG A 383 -60.47 -1.72 -80.71
CA ARG A 383 -60.11 -2.74 -81.75
C ARG A 383 -61.16 -3.83 -81.84
N HIS A 384 -61.83 -4.22 -80.74
CA HIS A 384 -62.87 -5.24 -80.78
C HIS A 384 -64.15 -4.67 -81.41
N VAL A 385 -64.54 -3.44 -81.11
CA VAL A 385 -65.66 -2.75 -81.72
C VAL A 385 -65.45 -2.53 -83.24
N ILE A 386 -64.23 -2.14 -83.69
CA ILE A 386 -63.93 -1.97 -85.11
C ILE A 386 -64.01 -3.32 -85.83
N ARG A 387 -63.58 -4.45 -85.24
CA ARG A 387 -63.75 -5.79 -85.86
C ARG A 387 -65.18 -6.25 -85.98
N ILE A 388 -66.04 -5.87 -85.14
CA ILE A 388 -67.46 -6.21 -85.14
C ILE A 388 -68.20 -5.38 -86.30
N LEU A 389 -67.76 -4.16 -86.57
CA LEU A 389 -68.38 -3.26 -87.59
C LEU A 389 -67.81 -3.64 -89.02
N ASP A 390 -66.73 -4.33 -89.20
CA ASP A 390 -66.17 -4.76 -90.45
C ASP A 390 -66.70 -6.12 -90.97
N GLN A 391 -67.61 -6.79 -90.22
CA GLN A 391 -68.31 -7.99 -90.74
C GLN A 391 -69.50 -7.56 -91.60
N LYS A 392 -69.28 -7.55 -92.90
CA LYS A 392 -70.36 -7.36 -93.90
C LYS A 392 -71.41 -8.45 -93.74
N PRO A 393 -72.69 -8.08 -93.84
CA PRO A 393 -73.79 -9.05 -93.88
C PRO A 393 -73.72 -9.87 -95.15
N GLN A 394 -73.55 -11.17 -95.05
CA GLN A 394 -73.80 -12.09 -96.18
C GLN A 394 -75.24 -12.26 -96.40
N TYR A 395 -75.75 -11.71 -97.48
CA TYR A 395 -77.02 -12.00 -97.97
C TYR A 395 -77.14 -13.47 -98.38
N ILE A 396 -78.03 -14.19 -97.76
CA ILE A 396 -78.44 -15.53 -98.25
C ILE A 396 -79.60 -15.32 -99.14
N TYR A 397 -79.39 -15.64 -100.48
CA TYR A 397 -80.52 -15.81 -101.39
C TYR A 397 -81.12 -17.22 -101.21
N LEU A 398 -82.37 -17.29 -100.87
CA LEU A 398 -83.17 -18.51 -101.02
C LEU A 398 -83.80 -18.55 -102.40
N SER A 399 -83.62 -19.62 -103.10
CA SER A 399 -84.50 -20.07 -104.19
C SER A 399 -84.96 -21.49 -103.83
#